data_dcbe50413033f0ed98a4859f18968456
#
_entry.id   dcbe50413033f0ed98a4859f18968456
#
_cell.length_a   1.000
_cell.length_b   1.000
_cell.length_c   1.000
_cell.angle_alpha   90.00
_cell.angle_beta   90.00
_cell.angle_gamma   90.00
#
_symmetry.space_group_name_H-M   'P 1'
#
loop_
_entity.id
_entity.type
_entity.pdbx_description
1 polymer ?
#
loop_
_entity_poly.entity_id
_entity_poly.type
_entity_poly.pdbx_seq_one_letter_code
_entity_poly.pdbx_strand_id
1 'polypeptide(L)'
;MTSVVLGHIPFAIIGILFFGLPNIDGLKFILASSLLHFFYQVFLLNAYRYGELSEIYPIARGLSPLIILIVSFLFFHEEISKQEIFAIFLISFSLIIYGLKQFLLKKSEVKGFVLAVVTGLSLIHI
;
A
#
# COMPACT_ATOMS: atom_id res chain seq x y z
N MET A 1 8.27 -13.06 5.08
CA MET A 1 7.02 -12.89 5.84
C MET A 1 7.19 -13.04 7.34
N THR A 2 7.79 -14.08 7.83
CA THR A 2 8.01 -14.35 9.27
C THR A 2 8.70 -13.20 10.02
N SER A 3 9.72 -12.57 9.44
CA SER A 3 10.46 -11.48 10.10
C SER A 3 9.64 -10.21 10.33
N VAL A 4 8.71 -9.88 9.42
CA VAL A 4 7.83 -8.72 9.59
C VAL A 4 6.81 -8.97 10.70
N VAL A 5 6.21 -10.15 10.73
CA VAL A 5 5.25 -10.54 11.78
C VAL A 5 5.93 -10.58 13.14
N LEU A 6 7.10 -11.20 13.24
CA LEU A 6 7.87 -11.28 14.49
C LEU A 6 8.31 -9.90 14.99
N GLY A 7 8.64 -8.96 14.07
CA GLY A 7 9.03 -7.61 14.43
C GLY A 7 7.89 -6.77 15.05
N HIS A 8 6.63 -7.05 14.71
CA HIS A 8 5.48 -6.30 15.24
C HIS A 8 4.92 -6.85 16.56
N ILE A 9 5.20 -8.12 16.89
CA ILE A 9 4.69 -8.76 18.12
C ILE A 9 5.10 -7.99 19.40
N PRO A 10 6.37 -7.60 19.60
CA PRO A 10 6.75 -6.86 20.80
C PRO A 10 5.99 -5.54 20.97
N PHE A 11 5.81 -4.79 19.87
CA PHE A 11 5.08 -3.53 19.88
C PHE A 11 3.59 -3.72 20.17
N ALA A 12 2.98 -4.79 19.64
CA ALA A 12 1.60 -5.13 19.93
C ALA A 12 1.40 -5.49 21.42
N ILE A 13 2.32 -6.28 21.99
CA ILE A 13 2.28 -6.64 23.41
C ILE A 13 2.42 -5.37 24.29
N ILE A 14 3.37 -4.51 23.99
CA ILE A 14 3.57 -3.23 24.71
C ILE A 14 2.30 -2.38 24.60
N GLY A 15 1.71 -2.25 23.41
CA GLY A 15 0.49 -1.52 23.20
C GLY A 15 -0.67 -2.05 24.06
N ILE A 16 -0.88 -3.36 24.11
CA ILE A 16 -1.92 -3.98 24.94
C ILE A 16 -1.67 -3.76 26.43
N LEU A 17 -0.43 -3.83 26.88
CA LEU A 17 -0.06 -3.62 28.29
C LEU A 17 -0.33 -2.17 28.75
N PHE A 18 -0.07 -1.17 27.90
CA PHE A 18 -0.23 0.24 28.25
C PHE A 18 -1.65 0.78 28.02
N PHE A 19 -2.33 0.34 26.95
CA PHE A 19 -3.62 0.88 26.52
C PHE A 19 -4.80 -0.08 26.73
N GLY A 20 -4.52 -1.33 27.13
CA GLY A 20 -5.53 -2.37 27.27
C GLY A 20 -5.98 -2.97 25.92
N LEU A 21 -6.93 -3.88 25.98
CA LEU A 21 -7.52 -4.48 24.79
C LEU A 21 -8.49 -3.49 24.11
N PRO A 22 -8.51 -3.44 22.76
CA PRO A 22 -9.46 -2.62 22.04
C PRO A 22 -10.90 -3.07 22.33
N ASN A 23 -11.84 -2.13 22.28
CA ASN A 23 -13.25 -2.44 22.36
C ASN A 23 -13.71 -3.30 21.15
N ILE A 24 -14.93 -3.87 21.24
CA ILE A 24 -15.45 -4.76 20.18
C ILE A 24 -15.52 -4.06 18.82
N ASP A 25 -15.85 -2.78 18.80
CA ASP A 25 -15.90 -2.01 17.54
C ASP A 25 -14.52 -1.77 16.96
N GLY A 26 -13.54 -1.42 17.80
CA GLY A 26 -12.13 -1.34 17.38
C GLY A 26 -11.58 -2.68 16.87
N LEU A 27 -11.97 -3.78 17.48
CA LEU A 27 -11.55 -5.12 17.05
C LEU A 27 -12.03 -5.46 15.63
N LYS A 28 -13.25 -5.06 15.26
CA LYS A 28 -13.77 -5.25 13.88
C LYS A 28 -12.89 -4.54 12.85
N PHE A 29 -12.49 -3.29 13.12
CA PHE A 29 -11.60 -2.54 12.23
C PHE A 29 -10.21 -3.16 12.15
N ILE A 30 -9.65 -3.62 13.26
CA ILE A 30 -8.35 -4.30 13.30
C ILE A 30 -8.40 -5.60 12.47
N LEU A 31 -9.45 -6.40 12.60
CA LEU A 31 -9.61 -7.63 11.83
C LEU A 31 -9.78 -7.35 10.34
N ALA A 32 -10.60 -6.36 9.97
CA ALA A 32 -10.79 -5.96 8.59
C ALA A 32 -9.47 -5.46 7.97
N SER A 33 -8.74 -4.59 8.67
CA SER A 33 -7.44 -4.08 8.22
C SER A 33 -6.41 -5.20 8.10
N SER A 34 -6.36 -6.13 9.05
CA SER A 34 -5.44 -7.27 9.02
C SER A 34 -5.72 -8.20 7.82
N LEU A 35 -7.00 -8.43 7.50
CA LEU A 35 -7.40 -9.22 6.35
C LEU A 35 -6.98 -8.54 5.03
N LEU A 36 -7.23 -7.24 4.90
CA LEU A 36 -6.81 -6.46 3.74
C LEU A 36 -5.28 -6.44 3.59
N HIS A 37 -4.56 -6.30 4.72
CA HIS A 37 -3.10 -6.36 4.72
C HIS A 37 -2.58 -7.74 4.29
N PHE A 38 -3.25 -8.82 4.68
CA PHE A 38 -2.92 -10.16 4.21
C PHE A 38 -3.06 -10.27 2.68
N PHE A 39 -4.17 -9.80 2.11
CA PHE A 39 -4.35 -9.78 0.65
C PHE A 39 -3.29 -8.93 -0.05
N TYR A 40 -2.99 -7.74 0.48
CA TYR A 40 -1.90 -6.92 -0.02
C TYR A 40 -0.58 -7.70 -0.09
N GLN A 41 -0.20 -8.40 0.97
CA GLN A 41 1.02 -9.20 1.02
C GLN A 41 1.00 -10.33 -0.02
N VAL A 42 -0.14 -11.00 -0.19
CA VAL A 42 -0.29 -12.07 -1.19
C VAL A 42 -0.14 -11.52 -2.61
N PHE A 43 -0.78 -10.39 -2.92
CA PHE A 43 -0.66 -9.77 -4.25
C PHE A 43 0.76 -9.29 -4.51
N LEU A 44 1.40 -8.65 -3.55
CA LEU A 44 2.78 -8.19 -3.65
C LEU A 44 3.76 -9.34 -3.90
N LEU A 45 3.65 -10.43 -3.14
CA LEU A 45 4.50 -11.61 -3.33
C LEU A 45 4.27 -12.28 -4.69
N ASN A 46 3.02 -12.33 -5.16
CA ASN A 46 2.74 -12.85 -6.48
C ASN A 46 3.27 -11.91 -7.58
N ALA A 47 3.19 -10.59 -7.41
CA ALA A 47 3.74 -9.63 -8.35
C ALA A 47 5.25 -9.83 -8.54
N TYR A 48 6.00 -10.08 -7.47
CA TYR A 48 7.45 -10.35 -7.53
C TYR A 48 7.83 -11.66 -8.23
N ARG A 49 6.89 -12.55 -8.52
CA ARG A 49 7.16 -13.73 -9.37
C ARG A 49 7.23 -13.39 -10.85
N TYR A 50 6.61 -12.28 -11.25
CA TYR A 50 6.48 -11.85 -12.65
C TYR A 50 7.24 -10.58 -13.00
N GLY A 51 7.87 -9.94 -12.01
CA GLY A 51 8.68 -8.74 -12.20
C GLY A 51 9.60 -8.49 -11.02
N GLU A 52 10.59 -7.64 -11.22
CA GLU A 52 11.56 -7.31 -10.18
C GLU A 52 11.04 -6.25 -9.21
N LEU A 53 11.65 -6.22 -8.02
CA LEU A 53 11.36 -5.23 -6.98
C LEU A 53 11.45 -3.78 -7.49
N SER A 54 12.45 -3.51 -8.35
CA SER A 54 12.69 -2.18 -8.93
C SER A 54 11.57 -1.68 -9.84
N GLU A 55 10.69 -2.55 -10.31
CA GLU A 55 9.55 -2.25 -11.17
C GLU A 55 8.25 -2.24 -10.38
N ILE A 56 7.98 -3.36 -9.69
CA ILE A 56 6.73 -3.64 -8.99
C ILE A 56 6.49 -2.65 -7.85
N TYR A 57 7.51 -2.46 -7.00
CA TYR A 57 7.39 -1.64 -5.80
C TYR A 57 7.11 -0.15 -6.08
N PRO A 58 7.82 0.52 -7.02
CA PRO A 58 7.54 1.91 -7.35
C PRO A 58 6.15 2.11 -7.96
N ILE A 59 5.67 1.18 -8.80
CA ILE A 59 4.33 1.25 -9.39
C ILE A 59 3.27 1.14 -8.30
N ALA A 60 3.34 0.11 -7.45
CA ALA A 60 2.40 -0.10 -6.36
C ALA A 60 2.38 1.09 -5.38
N ARG A 61 3.54 1.60 -4.99
CA ARG A 61 3.68 2.72 -4.06
C ARG A 61 3.31 4.07 -4.68
N GLY A 62 3.54 4.26 -5.97
CA GLY A 62 3.18 5.50 -6.66
C GLY A 62 1.67 5.64 -6.86
N LEU A 63 0.95 4.53 -7.04
CA LEU A 63 -0.51 4.53 -7.21
C LEU A 63 -1.25 4.80 -5.89
N SER A 64 -0.77 4.29 -4.76
CA SER A 64 -1.46 4.39 -3.48
C SER A 64 -1.82 5.82 -3.06
N PRO A 65 -0.91 6.82 -3.06
CA PRO A 65 -1.25 8.18 -2.65
C PRO A 65 -2.27 8.83 -3.59
N LEU A 66 -2.24 8.53 -4.90
CA LEU A 66 -3.23 9.04 -5.85
C LEU A 66 -4.63 8.51 -5.55
N ILE A 67 -4.73 7.23 -5.23
CA ILE A 67 -6.01 6.59 -4.92
C ILE A 67 -6.55 7.13 -3.60
N ILE A 68 -5.70 7.28 -2.58
CA ILE A 68 -6.07 7.88 -1.30
C ILE A 68 -6.58 9.31 -1.52
N LEU A 69 -5.89 10.12 -2.33
CA LEU A 69 -6.32 11.48 -2.67
C LEU A 69 -7.72 11.49 -3.29
N ILE A 70 -8.00 10.59 -4.24
CA ILE A 70 -9.31 10.48 -4.88
C ILE A 70 -10.39 10.05 -3.87
N VAL A 71 -10.10 9.08 -3.02
CA VAL A 71 -11.03 8.59 -2.01
C VAL A 71 -11.31 9.68 -0.96
N SER A 72 -10.28 10.38 -0.46
CA SER A 72 -10.45 11.48 0.49
C SER A 72 -11.32 12.60 -0.09
N PHE A 73 -11.10 12.97 -1.34
CA PHE A 73 -11.90 14.00 -1.99
C PHE A 73 -13.36 13.58 -2.22
N LEU A 74 -13.60 12.34 -2.68
CA LEU A 74 -14.95 11.87 -3.03
C LEU A 74 -15.81 11.48 -1.82
N PHE A 75 -15.20 10.86 -0.80
CA PHE A 75 -15.95 10.27 0.31
C PHE A 75 -15.86 11.06 1.61
N PHE A 76 -14.73 11.69 1.87
CA PHE A 76 -14.51 12.41 3.13
C PHE A 76 -14.68 13.92 3.00
N HIS A 77 -14.76 14.45 1.76
CA HIS A 77 -14.90 15.88 1.48
C HIS A 77 -13.85 16.73 2.23
N GLU A 78 -12.65 16.16 2.42
CA GLU A 78 -11.56 16.85 3.08
C GLU A 78 -11.07 18.03 2.24
N GLU A 79 -10.84 19.15 2.89
CA GLU A 79 -10.21 20.32 2.26
C GLU A 79 -8.70 20.11 2.13
N ILE A 80 -8.31 19.52 1.00
CA ILE A 80 -6.89 19.26 0.70
C ILE A 80 -6.29 20.51 0.07
N SER A 81 -5.19 21.00 0.62
CA SER A 81 -4.51 22.19 0.11
C SER A 81 -3.90 21.94 -1.27
N LYS A 82 -3.78 22.98 -2.09
CA LYS A 82 -3.15 22.88 -3.42
C LYS A 82 -1.69 22.38 -3.35
N GLN A 83 -0.99 22.70 -2.26
CA GLN A 83 0.39 22.28 -2.03
C GLN A 83 0.47 20.77 -1.78
N GLU A 84 -0.46 20.22 -0.99
CA GLU A 84 -0.55 18.78 -0.73
C GLU A 84 -0.90 17.99 -1.99
N ILE A 85 -1.87 18.48 -2.77
CA ILE A 85 -2.22 17.87 -4.06
C ILE A 85 -0.99 17.84 -4.97
N PHE A 86 -0.28 18.98 -5.10
CA PHE A 86 0.92 19.06 -5.93
C PHE A 86 2.02 18.11 -5.47
N ALA A 87 2.25 18.01 -4.15
CA ALA A 87 3.25 17.11 -3.57
C ALA A 87 2.91 15.64 -3.84
N ILE A 88 1.64 15.25 -3.66
CA ILE A 88 1.16 13.89 -3.93
C ILE A 88 1.36 13.54 -5.42
N PHE A 89 0.98 14.43 -6.34
CA PHE A 89 1.18 14.22 -7.77
C PHE A 89 2.66 14.08 -8.11
N LEU A 90 3.53 14.94 -7.57
CA LEU A 90 4.97 14.92 -7.84
C LEU A 90 5.59 13.58 -7.41
N ILE A 91 5.29 13.13 -6.18
CA ILE A 91 5.82 11.87 -5.65
C ILE A 91 5.29 10.69 -6.45
N SER A 92 3.98 10.62 -6.65
CA SER A 92 3.33 9.51 -7.35
C SER A 92 3.81 9.39 -8.79
N PHE A 93 3.87 10.52 -9.50
CA PHE A 93 4.31 10.56 -10.90
C PHE A 93 5.77 10.14 -11.05
N SER A 94 6.65 10.60 -10.15
CA SER A 94 8.07 10.20 -10.14
C SER A 94 8.24 8.70 -9.94
N LEU A 95 7.50 8.10 -9.00
CA LEU A 95 7.56 6.66 -8.74
C LEU A 95 6.99 5.84 -9.90
N ILE A 96 5.86 6.26 -10.47
CA ILE A 96 5.23 5.57 -11.61
C ILE A 96 6.14 5.63 -12.83
N ILE A 97 6.71 6.79 -13.17
CA ILE A 97 7.65 6.92 -14.31
C ILE A 97 8.87 6.02 -14.10
N TYR A 98 9.43 6.03 -12.90
CA TYR A 98 10.57 5.18 -12.59
C TYR A 98 10.24 3.69 -12.76
N GLY A 99 9.13 3.24 -12.20
CA GLY A 99 8.68 1.85 -12.30
C GLY A 99 8.37 1.44 -13.74
N LEU A 100 7.68 2.29 -14.50
CA LEU A 100 7.38 2.06 -15.91
C LEU A 100 8.65 1.99 -16.77
N LYS A 101 9.62 2.88 -16.52
CA LYS A 101 10.91 2.85 -17.22
C LYS A 101 11.62 1.50 -16.98
N GLN A 102 11.67 1.05 -15.75
CA GLN A 102 12.29 -0.25 -15.43
C GLN A 102 11.54 -1.41 -16.11
N PHE A 103 10.21 -1.40 -16.04
CA PHE A 103 9.36 -2.39 -16.68
C PHE A 103 9.62 -2.48 -18.20
N LEU A 104 9.69 -1.35 -18.88
CA LEU A 104 9.96 -1.30 -20.33
C LEU A 104 11.38 -1.77 -20.68
N LEU A 105 12.38 -1.40 -19.86
CA LEU A 105 13.78 -1.78 -20.11
C LEU A 105 14.01 -3.29 -19.94
N LYS A 106 13.35 -3.91 -18.96
CA LYS A 106 13.55 -5.32 -18.61
C LYS A 106 12.62 -6.28 -19.35
N LYS A 107 11.66 -5.77 -20.12
CA LYS A 107 10.64 -6.57 -20.84
C LYS A 107 9.91 -7.57 -19.92
N SER A 108 9.59 -7.13 -18.71
CA SER A 108 8.89 -7.92 -17.71
C SER A 108 7.48 -8.32 -18.16
N GLU A 109 6.93 -9.37 -17.55
CA GLU A 109 5.60 -9.84 -17.93
C GLU A 109 4.50 -8.84 -17.54
N VAL A 110 3.53 -8.64 -18.42
CA VAL A 110 2.35 -7.78 -18.18
C VAL A 110 1.60 -8.19 -16.90
N LYS A 111 1.63 -9.47 -16.55
CA LYS A 111 1.06 -9.98 -15.29
C LYS A 111 1.67 -9.32 -14.06
N GLY A 112 2.99 -9.09 -14.06
CA GLY A 112 3.68 -8.38 -12.97
C GLY A 112 3.17 -6.94 -12.82
N PHE A 113 2.99 -6.25 -13.93
CA PHE A 113 2.42 -4.90 -13.94
C PHE A 113 0.99 -4.86 -13.39
N VAL A 114 0.11 -5.74 -13.86
CA VAL A 114 -1.28 -5.83 -13.37
C VAL A 114 -1.31 -6.11 -11.87
N LEU A 115 -0.50 -7.03 -11.40
CA LEU A 115 -0.41 -7.36 -9.97
C LEU A 115 0.16 -6.20 -9.15
N ALA A 116 1.09 -5.40 -9.69
CA ALA A 116 1.59 -4.19 -9.04
C ALA A 116 0.48 -3.15 -8.87
N VAL A 117 -0.36 -2.96 -9.90
CA VAL A 117 -1.53 -2.07 -9.84
C VAL A 117 -2.53 -2.54 -8.80
N VAL A 118 -2.88 -3.83 -8.81
CA VAL A 118 -3.79 -4.45 -7.81
C VAL A 118 -3.23 -4.31 -6.39
N THR A 119 -1.92 -4.48 -6.24
CA THR A 119 -1.24 -4.26 -4.96
C THR A 119 -1.35 -2.80 -4.50
N GLY A 120 -1.16 -1.84 -5.42
CA GLY A 120 -1.35 -0.42 -5.15
C GLY A 120 -2.78 -0.08 -4.72
N LEU A 121 -3.78 -0.67 -5.37
CA LEU A 121 -5.19 -0.55 -4.98
C LEU A 121 -5.46 -1.14 -3.59
N SER A 122 -4.87 -2.26 -3.25
CA SER A 122 -5.05 -2.90 -1.94
C SER A 122 -4.38 -2.14 -0.78
N LEU A 123 -3.47 -1.19 -1.07
CA LEU A 123 -2.83 -0.32 -0.08
C LEU A 123 -3.76 0.79 0.46
N ILE A 124 -4.94 1.01 -0.12
CA ILE A 124 -5.90 2.06 0.30
C ILE A 124 -6.34 1.88 1.77
N HIS A 125 -6.27 0.66 2.29
CA HIS A 125 -6.73 0.37 3.66
C HIS A 125 -5.73 0.78 4.76
N ILE A 126 -4.53 1.24 4.40
CA ILE A 126 -3.52 1.72 5.35
C ILE A 126 -3.73 3.19 5.62
#